data_b11f4eb6124c7af03c38404f30658e91
#
_entry.id   b11f4eb6124c7af03c38404f30658e91
#
_cell.length_a   1.000
_cell.length_b   1.000
_cell.length_c   1.000
_cell.angle_alpha   90.00
_cell.angle_beta   90.00
_cell.angle_gamma   90.00
#
_symmetry.space_group_name_H-M   'P 1'
#
loop_
_entity.id
_entity.type
_entity.pdbx_description
1 polymer ?
#
loop_
_entity_poly.entity_id
_entity_poly.type
_entity_poly.pdbx_seq_one_letter_code
_entity_poly.pdbx_strand_id
1 'polypeptide(L)'
;MMKLKIKAWSFALLIMGSGMASAQDYCPVIPAPVTAAKTDARFVLNSNTPIIAGDVVFKPIAQYLQEELLKTQQMTLSMQPATGGPAIRFVLSSKKKMPAGAYSLEINRDGVTIAAKESTGAFYAAVSLLQVIRQSKRTKAGLLTLTGWKIEDEPGYGWRGFMLDESRHFFGMEKLKSILDWMAFYKLNKLHWHLTDEPAWRIEIKRYPKLALVGGIGNYVDEFAPAQYYTQEQIKEVVAYAAARFITVIPEIDMPGHATAANKAYPEFSGGGTPGHPEFTFNPGKEATYTYLSNILKETNVLFPSAMVHLGGDEVSYGNQKWAVDPEILSLMKDKNLAGTKEVETYFMKRMADSLFRMNAKLLVWDEMTDAGLPKDKTIIFWWRQDKPEVLKSALNKGYETVLCPRLPLYFDFVQDSTHRYGRKWNKTYNALENVYAFSGEDYQSQALHKNQILGIQANLWTETVQTEQRLDYLLFPRITALAEAAWSVGRKKDFPQFMERLKGHLALYEADGIYYYDPFQSRKYPEPVKVGKGVKRFNTEL
;
A
#
# COMPACT_ATOMS: atom_id res chain seq x y z
N MET A 1 -64.17 -56.57 -15.21
CA MET A 1 -64.19 -55.26 -15.87
C MET A 1 -64.04 -54.18 -14.83
N MET A 2 -62.84 -53.68 -14.65
CA MET A 2 -62.52 -52.70 -13.64
C MET A 2 -62.08 -51.37 -14.35
N LYS A 3 -62.93 -50.34 -14.20
CA LYS A 3 -62.69 -49.03 -14.83
C LYS A 3 -61.67 -48.23 -14.02
N LEU A 4 -60.49 -47.97 -14.59
CA LEU A 4 -59.47 -47.07 -14.04
C LEU A 4 -59.87 -45.62 -14.27
N LYS A 5 -60.02 -44.84 -13.21
CA LYS A 5 -60.25 -43.39 -13.27
C LYS A 5 -58.89 -42.70 -13.24
N ILE A 6 -58.50 -42.04 -14.32
CA ILE A 6 -57.32 -41.17 -14.41
C ILE A 6 -57.74 -39.80 -13.85
N LYS A 7 -57.11 -39.38 -12.75
CA LYS A 7 -57.19 -37.99 -12.25
C LYS A 7 -56.11 -37.14 -12.97
N ALA A 8 -56.55 -36.14 -13.72
CA ALA A 8 -55.69 -35.11 -14.30
C ALA A 8 -55.25 -34.15 -13.19
N TRP A 9 -53.97 -34.04 -13.01
CA TRP A 9 -53.35 -33.01 -12.16
C TRP A 9 -52.96 -31.84 -13.06
N SER A 10 -53.62 -30.69 -12.85
CA SER A 10 -53.24 -29.42 -13.46
C SER A 10 -52.02 -28.88 -12.75
N PHE A 11 -50.86 -28.86 -13.43
CA PHE A 11 -49.67 -28.17 -12.99
C PHE A 11 -49.85 -26.67 -13.26
N ALA A 12 -50.09 -25.90 -12.22
CA ALA A 12 -49.99 -24.44 -12.29
C ALA A 12 -48.52 -24.06 -12.34
N LEU A 13 -48.05 -23.57 -13.48
CA LEU A 13 -46.71 -23.01 -13.69
C LEU A 13 -46.65 -21.66 -12.96
N LEU A 14 -46.06 -21.64 -11.76
CA LEU A 14 -45.72 -20.40 -11.08
C LEU A 14 -44.52 -19.79 -11.82
N ILE A 15 -44.77 -18.82 -12.68
CA ILE A 15 -43.75 -17.97 -13.26
C ILE A 15 -43.26 -17.06 -12.11
N MET A 16 -42.20 -17.49 -11.43
CA MET A 16 -41.41 -16.56 -10.60
C MET A 16 -40.79 -15.54 -11.54
N GLY A 17 -41.39 -14.37 -11.58
CA GLY A 17 -40.78 -13.20 -12.18
C GLY A 17 -39.47 -12.94 -11.46
N SER A 18 -38.36 -13.27 -12.13
CA SER A 18 -37.05 -12.78 -11.75
C SER A 18 -37.09 -11.26 -11.83
N GLY A 19 -37.37 -10.62 -10.70
CA GLY A 19 -37.18 -9.20 -10.55
C GLY A 19 -35.73 -8.89 -10.95
N MET A 20 -35.57 -8.22 -12.10
CA MET A 20 -34.31 -7.58 -12.42
C MET A 20 -34.03 -6.63 -11.27
N ALA A 21 -33.10 -7.00 -10.38
CA ALA A 21 -32.61 -6.12 -9.36
C ALA A 21 -32.11 -4.85 -10.07
N SER A 22 -32.78 -3.74 -9.76
CA SER A 22 -32.47 -2.42 -10.28
C SER A 22 -31.01 -2.13 -9.98
N ALA A 23 -30.22 -1.85 -11.01
CA ALA A 23 -28.81 -1.52 -10.90
C ALA A 23 -28.61 -0.35 -9.92
N GLN A 24 -27.79 -0.60 -8.89
CA GLN A 24 -27.15 0.36 -7.99
C GLN A 24 -28.05 1.16 -7.04
N ASP A 25 -28.44 0.54 -5.95
CA ASP A 25 -28.90 1.25 -4.75
C ASP A 25 -27.74 1.71 -3.85
N TYR A 26 -26.52 1.26 -4.10
CA TYR A 26 -25.32 1.60 -3.32
C TYR A 26 -24.46 2.64 -4.00
N CYS A 27 -23.86 3.55 -3.19
CA CYS A 27 -22.85 4.47 -3.69
C CYS A 27 -21.64 3.68 -4.23
N PRO A 28 -21.20 3.91 -5.48
CA PRO A 28 -20.17 3.08 -6.12
C PRO A 28 -18.74 3.33 -5.62
N VAL A 29 -18.59 4.15 -4.57
CA VAL A 29 -17.27 4.57 -4.06
C VAL A 29 -16.66 3.49 -3.14
N ILE A 30 -15.39 3.15 -3.37
CA ILE A 30 -14.52 2.38 -2.49
C ILE A 30 -13.32 3.26 -2.12
N PRO A 31 -13.01 3.45 -0.83
CA PRO A 31 -13.73 3.03 0.37
C PRO A 31 -15.11 3.66 0.51
N ALA A 32 -16.03 2.92 1.19
CA ALA A 32 -17.37 3.42 1.47
C ALA A 32 -17.32 4.73 2.25
N PRO A 33 -18.04 5.78 1.81
CA PRO A 33 -18.14 7.02 2.58
C PRO A 33 -18.84 6.82 3.93
N VAL A 34 -18.62 7.76 4.87
CA VAL A 34 -19.31 7.76 6.18
C VAL A 34 -20.82 7.81 5.98
N THR A 35 -21.28 8.70 5.10
CA THR A 35 -22.67 8.74 4.65
C THR A 35 -22.74 8.98 3.15
N ALA A 36 -23.67 8.32 2.49
CA ALA A 36 -23.98 8.53 1.08
C ALA A 36 -25.48 8.37 0.85
N ALA A 37 -26.14 9.46 0.51
CA ALA A 37 -27.56 9.47 0.18
C ALA A 37 -27.76 9.68 -1.32
N LYS A 38 -28.42 8.72 -1.98
CA LYS A 38 -28.83 8.84 -3.38
C LYS A 38 -30.00 9.81 -3.48
N THR A 39 -30.03 10.62 -4.53
CA THR A 39 -31.12 11.53 -4.82
C THR A 39 -31.68 11.29 -6.21
N ASP A 40 -32.86 11.83 -6.51
CA ASP A 40 -33.46 11.76 -7.85
C ASP A 40 -32.82 12.70 -8.87
N ALA A 41 -31.85 13.52 -8.45
CA ALA A 41 -31.13 14.41 -9.33
C ALA A 41 -30.30 13.64 -10.37
N ARG A 42 -30.14 14.24 -11.53
CA ARG A 42 -29.24 13.78 -12.58
C ARG A 42 -28.47 14.97 -13.09
N PHE A 43 -27.15 14.80 -13.23
CA PHE A 43 -26.29 15.81 -13.80
C PHE A 43 -25.66 15.29 -15.10
N VAL A 44 -25.78 16.08 -16.17
CA VAL A 44 -25.16 15.75 -17.46
C VAL A 44 -23.80 16.43 -17.53
N LEU A 45 -22.76 15.62 -17.41
CA LEU A 45 -21.37 16.06 -17.55
C LEU A 45 -20.97 16.01 -19.04
N ASN A 46 -20.46 17.12 -19.54
CA ASN A 46 -19.96 17.25 -20.92
C ASN A 46 -18.76 18.22 -20.99
N SER A 47 -18.14 18.34 -22.16
CA SER A 47 -16.95 19.19 -22.38
C SER A 47 -17.14 20.68 -22.10
N ASN A 48 -18.37 21.17 -22.06
CA ASN A 48 -18.70 22.55 -21.73
C ASN A 48 -18.84 22.79 -20.22
N THR A 49 -18.82 21.73 -19.40
CA THR A 49 -18.88 21.83 -17.94
C THR A 49 -17.55 22.37 -17.40
N PRO A 50 -17.50 23.59 -16.83
CA PRO A 50 -16.27 24.13 -16.32
C PRO A 50 -15.90 23.52 -14.96
N ILE A 51 -14.60 23.49 -14.64
CA ILE A 51 -14.10 23.28 -13.30
C ILE A 51 -13.77 24.63 -12.69
N ILE A 52 -14.28 24.90 -11.49
CA ILE A 52 -14.11 26.16 -10.76
C ILE A 52 -13.39 25.85 -9.45
N ALA A 53 -12.14 26.30 -9.31
CA ALA A 53 -11.42 26.29 -8.04
C ALA A 53 -11.74 27.60 -7.31
N GLY A 54 -12.65 27.56 -6.35
CA GLY A 54 -13.10 28.74 -5.59
C GLY A 54 -12.02 29.33 -4.67
N ASP A 55 -10.95 28.58 -4.41
CA ASP A 55 -9.77 29.00 -3.68
C ASP A 55 -8.49 28.50 -4.37
N VAL A 56 -7.40 29.25 -4.22
CA VAL A 56 -6.10 28.92 -4.84
C VAL A 56 -5.56 27.57 -4.36
N VAL A 57 -5.88 27.18 -3.13
CA VAL A 57 -5.45 25.90 -2.52
C VAL A 57 -6.01 24.68 -3.26
N PHE A 58 -7.11 24.83 -3.99
CA PHE A 58 -7.76 23.76 -4.74
C PHE A 58 -7.34 23.68 -6.21
N LYS A 59 -6.58 24.65 -6.72
CA LYS A 59 -6.14 24.64 -8.13
C LYS A 59 -5.41 23.37 -8.54
N PRO A 60 -4.42 22.85 -7.77
CA PRO A 60 -3.73 21.61 -8.12
C PRO A 60 -4.68 20.40 -8.19
N ILE A 61 -5.68 20.35 -7.30
CA ILE A 61 -6.66 19.26 -7.27
C ILE A 61 -7.63 19.34 -8.45
N ALA A 62 -8.02 20.54 -8.83
CA ALA A 62 -8.86 20.77 -10.00
C ALA A 62 -8.11 20.41 -11.30
N GLN A 63 -6.80 20.68 -11.38
CA GLN A 63 -5.95 20.26 -12.49
C GLN A 63 -5.81 18.72 -12.52
N TYR A 64 -5.55 18.09 -11.39
CA TYR A 64 -5.52 16.62 -11.29
C TYR A 64 -6.84 16.00 -11.79
N LEU A 65 -8.00 16.53 -11.38
CA LEU A 65 -9.30 16.07 -11.86
C LEU A 65 -9.44 16.25 -13.39
N GLN A 66 -8.99 17.38 -13.93
CA GLN A 66 -9.01 17.66 -15.37
C GLN A 66 -8.16 16.65 -16.14
N GLU A 67 -6.95 16.38 -15.68
CA GLU A 67 -6.01 15.43 -16.29
C GLU A 67 -6.57 13.99 -16.25
N GLU A 68 -7.14 13.56 -15.12
CA GLU A 68 -7.74 12.25 -14.99
C GLU A 68 -9.01 12.07 -15.85
N LEU A 69 -9.81 13.13 -16.03
CA LEU A 69 -10.95 13.10 -16.95
C LEU A 69 -10.51 13.04 -18.41
N LEU A 70 -9.44 13.73 -18.78
CA LEU A 70 -8.85 13.60 -20.10
C LEU A 70 -8.34 12.16 -20.33
N LYS A 71 -7.55 11.65 -19.39
CA LYS A 71 -6.94 10.31 -19.46
C LYS A 71 -8.00 9.20 -19.54
N THR A 72 -9.02 9.24 -18.68
CA THR A 72 -9.95 8.13 -18.48
C THR A 72 -11.27 8.25 -19.23
N GLN A 73 -11.67 9.46 -19.59
CA GLN A 73 -12.95 9.76 -20.25
C GLN A 73 -12.80 10.44 -21.60
N GLN A 74 -11.57 10.77 -22.02
CA GLN A 74 -11.27 11.56 -23.23
C GLN A 74 -12.02 12.90 -23.23
N MET A 75 -12.20 13.49 -22.04
CA MET A 75 -12.99 14.71 -21.84
C MET A 75 -12.10 15.82 -21.30
N THR A 76 -11.93 16.88 -22.08
CA THR A 76 -11.22 18.10 -21.64
C THR A 76 -12.23 19.08 -21.07
N LEU A 77 -12.13 19.37 -19.78
CA LEU A 77 -12.94 20.42 -19.13
C LEU A 77 -12.10 21.71 -18.98
N SER A 78 -12.73 22.87 -19.16
CA SER A 78 -12.03 24.13 -18.97
C SER A 78 -11.97 24.51 -17.49
N MET A 79 -10.82 25.08 -17.08
CA MET A 79 -10.67 25.76 -15.80
C MET A 79 -11.15 27.22 -15.99
N GLN A 80 -12.17 27.63 -15.24
CA GLN A 80 -12.74 28.96 -15.40
C GLN A 80 -12.87 29.70 -14.06
N PRO A 81 -12.91 31.04 -14.06
CA PRO A 81 -13.36 31.82 -12.91
C PRO A 81 -14.81 31.49 -12.55
N ALA A 82 -15.22 31.83 -11.33
CA ALA A 82 -16.58 31.61 -10.88
C ALA A 82 -17.61 32.26 -11.83
N THR A 83 -18.43 31.39 -12.44
CA THR A 83 -19.51 31.81 -13.36
C THR A 83 -20.82 31.18 -12.89
N GLY A 84 -21.95 31.76 -13.29
CA GLY A 84 -23.25 31.12 -13.13
C GLY A 84 -23.39 29.89 -14.02
N GLY A 85 -24.31 28.97 -13.68
CA GLY A 85 -24.60 27.75 -14.45
C GLY A 85 -23.94 26.47 -13.90
N PRO A 86 -24.21 25.33 -14.57
CA PRO A 86 -23.71 24.00 -14.14
C PRO A 86 -22.18 23.91 -14.21
N ALA A 87 -21.54 23.44 -13.14
CA ALA A 87 -20.08 23.34 -13.04
C ALA A 87 -19.66 22.28 -12.00
N ILE A 88 -18.38 21.91 -12.01
CA ILE A 88 -17.73 21.24 -10.89
C ILE A 88 -17.03 22.30 -10.05
N ARG A 89 -17.46 22.48 -8.81
CA ARG A 89 -16.98 23.54 -7.92
C ARG A 89 -16.23 22.98 -6.72
N PHE A 90 -15.03 23.50 -6.48
CA PHE A 90 -14.28 23.30 -5.25
C PHE A 90 -14.45 24.54 -4.37
N VAL A 91 -14.96 24.35 -3.16
CA VAL A 91 -15.25 25.44 -2.22
C VAL A 91 -14.68 25.15 -0.84
N LEU A 92 -14.28 26.20 -0.11
CA LEU A 92 -13.90 26.08 1.28
C LEU A 92 -15.14 25.74 2.13
N SER A 93 -15.04 24.68 2.93
CA SER A 93 -16.13 24.26 3.80
C SER A 93 -16.37 25.29 4.92
N SER A 94 -17.63 25.68 5.12
CA SER A 94 -18.06 26.54 6.21
C SER A 94 -18.22 25.80 7.55
N LYS A 95 -18.14 24.47 7.59
CA LYS A 95 -18.26 23.67 8.82
C LYS A 95 -17.16 24.06 9.81
N LYS A 96 -17.51 24.40 11.06
CA LYS A 96 -16.55 24.84 12.08
C LYS A 96 -15.50 23.75 12.40
N LYS A 97 -15.93 22.49 12.52
CA LYS A 97 -15.05 21.34 12.78
C LYS A 97 -15.14 20.37 11.61
N MET A 98 -14.01 20.00 11.07
CA MET A 98 -13.86 19.03 9.99
C MET A 98 -12.50 18.36 10.18
N PRO A 99 -12.43 17.04 10.39
CA PRO A 99 -11.16 16.32 10.52
C PRO A 99 -10.27 16.47 9.28
N ALA A 100 -8.97 16.23 9.45
CA ALA A 100 -8.03 16.21 8.33
C ALA A 100 -8.46 15.16 7.29
N GLY A 101 -8.45 15.54 6.02
CA GLY A 101 -8.88 14.68 4.91
C GLY A 101 -10.40 14.53 4.76
N ALA A 102 -11.21 15.13 5.63
CA ALA A 102 -12.66 15.08 5.51
C ALA A 102 -13.19 15.99 4.40
N TYR A 103 -14.33 15.60 3.80
CA TYR A 103 -14.96 16.34 2.70
C TYR A 103 -16.48 16.12 2.65
N SER A 104 -17.16 17.01 1.93
CA SER A 104 -18.49 16.75 1.39
C SER A 104 -18.49 16.83 -0.13
N LEU A 105 -19.28 15.98 -0.76
CA LEU A 105 -19.48 15.93 -2.21
C LEU A 105 -20.97 15.86 -2.49
N GLU A 106 -21.50 16.84 -3.22
CA GLU A 106 -22.89 16.86 -3.68
C GLU A 106 -22.93 16.91 -5.20
N ILE A 107 -23.70 15.98 -5.77
CA ILE A 107 -24.05 15.91 -7.20
C ILE A 107 -25.54 16.19 -7.31
N ASN A 108 -25.91 17.29 -7.93
CA ASN A 108 -27.28 17.72 -8.15
C ASN A 108 -27.51 18.20 -9.58
N ARG A 109 -28.67 18.78 -9.89
CA ARG A 109 -29.02 19.25 -11.26
C ARG A 109 -28.15 20.41 -11.70
N ASP A 110 -27.62 21.19 -10.75
CA ASP A 110 -26.83 22.40 -11.01
C ASP A 110 -25.33 22.13 -11.10
N GLY A 111 -24.92 20.85 -10.97
CA GLY A 111 -23.53 20.42 -11.08
C GLY A 111 -23.02 19.60 -9.91
N VAL A 112 -21.73 19.76 -9.65
CA VAL A 112 -21.02 19.07 -8.56
C VAL A 112 -20.40 20.12 -7.65
N THR A 113 -20.61 19.95 -6.34
CA THR A 113 -19.95 20.77 -5.31
C THR A 113 -19.09 19.88 -4.43
N ILE A 114 -17.80 20.18 -4.38
CA ILE A 114 -16.79 19.59 -3.48
C ILE A 114 -16.46 20.63 -2.42
N ALA A 115 -16.72 20.32 -1.15
CA ALA A 115 -16.37 21.22 -0.05
C ALA A 115 -15.43 20.51 0.93
N ALA A 116 -14.29 21.17 1.20
CA ALA A 116 -13.25 20.69 2.12
C ALA A 116 -12.58 21.88 2.81
N LYS A 117 -11.89 21.64 3.92
CA LYS A 117 -11.08 22.67 4.60
C LYS A 117 -9.65 22.76 4.07
N GLU A 118 -9.18 21.69 3.45
CA GLU A 118 -7.80 21.57 2.99
C GLU A 118 -7.72 20.77 1.69
N SER A 119 -6.57 20.87 1.02
CA SER A 119 -6.30 20.20 -0.26
C SER A 119 -6.51 18.69 -0.18
N THR A 120 -6.11 18.04 0.92
CA THR A 120 -6.23 16.58 1.09
C THR A 120 -7.70 16.12 1.05
N GLY A 121 -8.59 16.82 1.76
CA GLY A 121 -10.03 16.51 1.71
C GLY A 121 -10.62 16.74 0.32
N ALA A 122 -10.25 17.84 -0.34
CA ALA A 122 -10.67 18.14 -1.70
C ALA A 122 -10.18 17.07 -2.71
N PHE A 123 -8.96 16.58 -2.52
CA PHE A 123 -8.41 15.48 -3.32
C PHE A 123 -9.21 14.19 -3.17
N TYR A 124 -9.51 13.78 -1.94
CA TYR A 124 -10.32 12.57 -1.70
C TYR A 124 -11.75 12.71 -2.24
N ALA A 125 -12.31 13.90 -2.21
CA ALA A 125 -13.60 14.18 -2.84
C ALA A 125 -13.53 14.08 -4.37
N ALA A 126 -12.47 14.64 -4.99
CA ALA A 126 -12.22 14.54 -6.43
C ALA A 126 -12.06 13.07 -6.86
N VAL A 127 -11.33 12.27 -6.09
CA VAL A 127 -11.17 10.83 -6.30
C VAL A 127 -12.53 10.11 -6.20
N SER A 128 -13.35 10.45 -5.20
CA SER A 128 -14.71 9.88 -5.09
C SER A 128 -15.59 10.26 -6.28
N LEU A 129 -15.49 11.50 -6.76
CA LEU A 129 -16.17 11.93 -7.97
C LEU A 129 -15.69 11.16 -9.20
N LEU A 130 -14.38 10.96 -9.36
CA LEU A 130 -13.81 10.14 -10.45
C LEU A 130 -14.36 8.71 -10.42
N GLN A 131 -14.49 8.08 -9.25
CA GLN A 131 -15.08 6.75 -9.13
C GLN A 131 -16.55 6.74 -9.59
N VAL A 132 -17.33 7.76 -9.24
CA VAL A 132 -18.71 7.91 -9.73
C VAL A 132 -18.73 8.10 -11.24
N ILE A 133 -17.89 8.98 -11.78
CA ILE A 133 -17.83 9.28 -13.22
C ILE A 133 -17.44 8.04 -14.01
N ARG A 134 -16.37 7.35 -13.61
CA ARG A 134 -15.84 6.18 -14.34
C ARG A 134 -16.84 5.01 -14.38
N GLN A 135 -17.74 4.92 -13.42
CA GLN A 135 -18.80 3.89 -13.36
C GLN A 135 -20.14 4.37 -13.91
N SER A 136 -20.22 5.62 -14.37
CA SER A 136 -21.44 6.18 -14.96
C SER A 136 -21.62 5.76 -16.41
N LYS A 137 -22.86 5.53 -16.81
CA LYS A 137 -23.20 5.12 -18.18
C LYS A 137 -23.25 6.33 -19.11
N ARG A 138 -22.76 6.18 -20.34
CA ARG A 138 -22.99 7.13 -21.40
C ARG A 138 -24.36 6.93 -22.02
N THR A 139 -25.04 8.00 -22.34
CA THR A 139 -26.28 7.97 -23.14
C THR A 139 -25.96 7.54 -24.57
N LYS A 140 -27.02 7.27 -25.39
CA LYS A 140 -26.87 7.01 -26.83
C LYS A 140 -26.20 8.17 -27.58
N ALA A 141 -26.33 9.39 -27.06
CA ALA A 141 -25.67 10.60 -27.58
C ALA A 141 -24.22 10.81 -27.06
N GLY A 142 -23.66 9.84 -26.35
CA GLY A 142 -22.29 9.91 -25.81
C GLY A 142 -22.12 10.76 -24.55
N LEU A 143 -23.21 11.30 -23.99
CA LEU A 143 -23.17 12.14 -22.80
C LEU A 143 -23.07 11.31 -21.52
N LEU A 144 -22.24 11.73 -20.56
CA LEU A 144 -22.17 11.13 -19.22
C LEU A 144 -23.29 11.69 -18.34
N THR A 145 -24.11 10.79 -17.77
CA THR A 145 -25.14 11.18 -16.82
C THR A 145 -24.81 10.65 -15.44
N LEU A 146 -24.49 11.56 -14.52
CA LEU A 146 -24.19 11.25 -13.15
C LEU A 146 -25.46 11.15 -12.32
N THR A 147 -25.56 10.09 -11.50
CA THR A 147 -26.60 9.99 -10.46
C THR A 147 -26.32 11.01 -9.36
N GLY A 148 -27.38 11.65 -8.84
CA GLY A 148 -27.27 12.56 -7.72
C GLY A 148 -26.91 11.85 -6.42
N TRP A 149 -25.93 12.41 -5.71
CA TRP A 149 -25.44 11.92 -4.43
C TRP A 149 -25.18 13.08 -3.46
N LYS A 150 -25.44 12.82 -2.18
CA LYS A 150 -24.93 13.65 -1.07
C LYS A 150 -24.01 12.77 -0.24
N ILE A 151 -22.73 13.09 -0.21
CA ILE A 151 -21.67 12.31 0.45
C ILE A 151 -21.01 13.18 1.50
N GLU A 152 -20.87 12.62 2.71
CA GLU A 152 -20.00 13.15 3.77
C GLU A 152 -19.02 12.05 4.12
N ASP A 153 -17.72 12.37 4.20
CA ASP A 153 -16.71 11.35 4.35
C ASP A 153 -15.43 11.87 5.05
N GLU A 154 -14.75 10.95 5.73
CA GLU A 154 -13.49 11.20 6.42
C GLU A 154 -12.71 9.89 6.62
N PRO A 155 -11.35 9.94 6.66
CA PRO A 155 -10.53 8.77 6.91
C PRO A 155 -10.59 8.30 8.36
N GLY A 156 -10.64 6.98 8.58
CA GLY A 156 -10.53 6.38 9.91
C GLY A 156 -9.11 6.43 10.47
N TYR A 157 -8.12 6.00 9.68
CA TYR A 157 -6.70 6.07 10.05
C TYR A 157 -5.93 7.15 9.30
N GLY A 158 -4.91 7.72 9.98
CA GLY A 158 -3.91 8.61 9.37
C GLY A 158 -2.91 7.86 8.48
N TRP A 159 -2.58 6.61 8.83
CA TRP A 159 -1.72 5.73 8.05
C TRP A 159 -2.55 4.69 7.29
N ARG A 160 -2.49 4.72 5.97
CA ARG A 160 -3.14 3.76 5.07
C ARG A 160 -2.11 3.34 4.05
N GLY A 161 -1.33 2.30 4.42
CA GLY A 161 -0.07 1.97 3.77
C GLY A 161 -0.15 0.81 2.80
N PHE A 162 0.77 0.85 1.83
CA PHE A 162 1.13 -0.29 0.99
C PHE A 162 2.64 -0.33 0.85
N MET A 163 3.25 -1.52 1.03
CA MET A 163 4.68 -1.76 0.81
C MET A 163 4.88 -2.57 -0.46
N LEU A 164 5.83 -2.13 -1.28
CA LEU A 164 6.30 -2.85 -2.45
C LEU A 164 7.78 -3.21 -2.28
N ASP A 165 8.08 -4.50 -2.37
CA ASP A 165 9.44 -5.02 -2.49
C ASP A 165 9.89 -4.97 -3.95
N GLU A 166 10.89 -4.15 -4.24
CA GLU A 166 11.55 -4.10 -5.53
C GLU A 166 12.99 -4.64 -5.50
N SER A 167 13.44 -5.09 -4.33
CA SER A 167 14.73 -5.76 -4.23
C SER A 167 14.71 -7.14 -4.84
N ARG A 168 13.74 -7.99 -4.45
CA ARG A 168 13.66 -9.38 -4.95
C ARG A 168 13.35 -9.41 -6.43
N HIS A 169 12.42 -8.58 -6.91
CA HIS A 169 12.18 -8.34 -8.35
C HIS A 169 11.88 -6.86 -8.60
N PHE A 170 12.47 -6.33 -9.67
CA PHE A 170 12.38 -4.93 -10.05
C PHE A 170 11.29 -4.70 -11.10
N PHE A 171 10.36 -3.78 -10.88
CA PHE A 171 9.25 -3.49 -11.77
C PHE A 171 9.39 -2.17 -12.53
N GLY A 172 10.15 -1.24 -12.01
CA GLY A 172 10.47 0.03 -12.67
C GLY A 172 9.41 1.12 -12.55
N MET A 173 9.73 2.26 -13.16
CA MET A 173 9.01 3.54 -13.01
C MET A 173 7.53 3.46 -13.39
N GLU A 174 7.23 2.86 -14.56
CA GLU A 174 5.87 2.87 -15.11
C GLU A 174 4.92 2.03 -14.24
N LYS A 175 5.39 0.87 -13.80
CA LYS A 175 4.60 0.01 -12.92
C LYS A 175 4.38 0.65 -11.55
N LEU A 176 5.42 1.25 -11.00
CA LEU A 176 5.33 1.95 -9.72
C LEU A 176 4.35 3.13 -9.78
N LYS A 177 4.38 3.93 -10.86
CA LYS A 177 3.40 5.02 -11.07
C LYS A 177 1.97 4.49 -11.22
N SER A 178 1.78 3.37 -11.94
CA SER A 178 0.47 2.71 -12.02
C SER A 178 -0.06 2.29 -10.65
N ILE A 179 0.81 1.74 -9.78
CA ILE A 179 0.44 1.40 -8.40
C ILE A 179 0.08 2.66 -7.60
N LEU A 180 0.85 3.75 -7.73
CA LEU A 180 0.55 5.04 -7.09
C LEU A 180 -0.80 5.62 -7.55
N ASP A 181 -1.14 5.49 -8.83
CA ASP A 181 -2.46 5.90 -9.36
C ASP A 181 -3.59 5.13 -8.66
N TRP A 182 -3.46 3.80 -8.53
CA TRP A 182 -4.46 2.98 -7.85
C TRP A 182 -4.48 3.18 -6.33
N MET A 183 -3.33 3.41 -5.70
CA MET A 183 -3.27 3.82 -4.30
C MET A 183 -4.05 5.11 -4.06
N ALA A 184 -3.83 6.12 -4.91
CA ALA A 184 -4.56 7.39 -4.87
C ALA A 184 -6.06 7.19 -5.11
N PHE A 185 -6.43 6.39 -6.12
CA PHE A 185 -7.82 6.10 -6.47
C PHE A 185 -8.59 5.42 -5.34
N TYR A 186 -7.89 4.66 -4.48
CA TYR A 186 -8.44 4.05 -3.26
C TYR A 186 -8.07 4.80 -1.97
N LYS A 187 -7.56 6.02 -2.07
CA LYS A 187 -7.26 6.91 -0.92
C LYS A 187 -6.22 6.32 0.06
N LEU A 188 -5.35 5.42 -0.39
CA LEU A 188 -4.14 5.05 0.34
C LEU A 188 -3.14 6.19 0.28
N ASN A 189 -2.33 6.40 1.34
CA ASN A 189 -1.52 7.60 1.46
C ASN A 189 -0.06 7.39 1.90
N LYS A 190 0.37 6.13 2.04
CA LYS A 190 1.75 5.79 2.40
C LYS A 190 2.26 4.68 1.47
N LEU A 191 3.29 4.98 0.68
CA LEU A 191 4.07 3.98 -0.02
C LEU A 191 5.32 3.68 0.80
N HIS A 192 5.44 2.48 1.33
CA HIS A 192 6.65 1.95 1.90
C HIS A 192 7.42 1.25 0.78
N TRP A 193 8.59 1.78 0.42
CA TRP A 193 9.36 1.34 -0.73
C TRP A 193 10.58 0.56 -0.27
N HIS A 194 10.51 -0.77 -0.34
CA HIS A 194 11.58 -1.68 0.06
C HIS A 194 12.60 -1.79 -1.08
N LEU A 195 13.70 -1.07 -0.93
CA LEU A 195 14.68 -0.82 -2.00
C LEU A 195 15.95 -1.65 -1.88
N THR A 196 16.19 -2.31 -0.75
CA THR A 196 17.45 -3.03 -0.50
C THR A 196 17.22 -4.31 0.26
N ASP A 197 17.81 -5.41 -0.22
CA ASP A 197 17.74 -6.73 0.40
C ASP A 197 18.87 -7.63 -0.14
N GLU A 198 18.86 -8.93 0.23
CA GLU A 198 19.86 -9.91 -0.18
C GLU A 198 20.09 -9.98 -1.70
N PRO A 199 19.04 -10.08 -2.56
CA PRO A 199 19.25 -10.24 -3.99
C PRO A 199 19.78 -8.99 -4.67
N ALA A 200 19.34 -7.79 -4.23
CA ALA A 200 19.75 -6.58 -4.91
C ALA A 200 19.56 -5.29 -4.12
N TRP A 201 20.33 -4.29 -4.54
CA TRP A 201 20.28 -2.90 -4.10
C TRP A 201 19.70 -2.02 -5.20
N ARG A 202 18.59 -1.32 -4.96
CA ARG A 202 17.80 -0.64 -6.01
C ARG A 202 17.83 0.89 -5.97
N ILE A 203 18.64 1.51 -5.12
CA ILE A 203 18.75 2.96 -4.99
C ILE A 203 20.16 3.45 -5.33
N GLU A 204 20.28 4.45 -6.21
CA GLU A 204 21.55 5.10 -6.50
C GLU A 204 22.05 5.90 -5.31
N ILE A 205 23.29 5.61 -4.88
CA ILE A 205 24.05 6.39 -3.90
C ILE A 205 25.31 6.91 -4.60
N LYS A 206 25.36 8.19 -4.91
CA LYS A 206 26.43 8.78 -5.72
C LYS A 206 27.79 8.64 -5.08
N ARG A 207 27.86 8.71 -3.75
CA ARG A 207 29.10 8.49 -3.00
C ARG A 207 29.60 7.04 -3.08
N TYR A 208 28.70 6.09 -3.27
CA TYR A 208 29.00 4.65 -3.30
C TYR A 208 28.40 3.99 -4.55
N PRO A 209 28.93 4.31 -5.76
CA PRO A 209 28.29 3.92 -7.03
C PRO A 209 28.22 2.40 -7.25
N LYS A 210 29.12 1.61 -6.63
CA LYS A 210 29.07 0.14 -6.73
C LYS A 210 27.80 -0.43 -6.10
N LEU A 211 27.13 0.27 -5.17
CA LEU A 211 25.85 -0.19 -4.62
C LEU A 211 24.83 -0.43 -5.74
N ALA A 212 24.66 0.52 -6.65
CA ALA A 212 23.77 0.40 -7.79
C ALA A 212 24.36 -0.49 -8.90
N LEU A 213 25.64 -0.30 -9.24
CA LEU A 213 26.26 -0.95 -10.40
C LEU A 213 26.62 -2.41 -10.16
N VAL A 214 26.99 -2.80 -8.95
CA VAL A 214 27.35 -4.17 -8.55
C VAL A 214 26.25 -4.78 -7.67
N GLY A 215 25.83 -4.06 -6.63
CA GLY A 215 24.74 -4.51 -5.75
C GLY A 215 23.37 -4.57 -6.46
N GLY A 216 23.17 -3.81 -7.54
CA GLY A 216 21.97 -3.85 -8.37
C GLY A 216 21.88 -5.06 -9.33
N ILE A 217 22.97 -5.84 -9.48
CA ILE A 217 23.00 -7.05 -10.31
C ILE A 217 22.25 -8.18 -9.61
N GLY A 218 21.36 -8.84 -10.37
CA GLY A 218 20.62 -10.00 -9.90
C GLY A 218 19.21 -9.68 -9.43
N ASN A 219 18.48 -10.75 -9.19
CA ASN A 219 17.17 -10.79 -8.56
C ASN A 219 17.02 -12.15 -7.84
N TYR A 220 15.88 -12.39 -7.21
CA TYR A 220 15.67 -13.59 -6.39
C TYR A 220 15.80 -14.92 -7.17
N VAL A 221 15.57 -14.93 -8.47
CA VAL A 221 15.60 -16.16 -9.31
C VAL A 221 16.78 -16.22 -10.27
N ASP A 222 17.47 -15.11 -10.50
CA ASP A 222 18.62 -15.01 -11.40
C ASP A 222 19.66 -14.05 -10.81
N GLU A 223 20.71 -14.60 -10.22
CA GLU A 223 21.81 -13.84 -9.61
C GLU A 223 22.67 -13.07 -10.60
N PHE A 224 22.54 -13.36 -11.90
CA PHE A 224 23.29 -12.72 -12.99
C PHE A 224 22.42 -11.77 -13.83
N ALA A 225 21.17 -11.54 -13.45
CA ALA A 225 20.32 -10.58 -14.15
C ALA A 225 21.00 -9.20 -14.21
N PRO A 226 20.88 -8.44 -15.31
CA PRO A 226 21.49 -7.12 -15.44
C PRO A 226 21.12 -6.20 -14.27
N ALA A 227 22.05 -5.30 -13.90
CA ALA A 227 21.81 -4.34 -12.82
C ALA A 227 20.57 -3.47 -13.13
N GLN A 228 19.65 -3.43 -12.17
CA GLN A 228 18.45 -2.61 -12.21
C GLN A 228 18.36 -1.81 -10.90
N TYR A 229 18.16 -0.51 -11.02
CA TYR A 229 18.05 0.41 -9.89
C TYR A 229 17.38 1.71 -10.31
N TYR A 230 16.98 2.50 -9.36
CA TYR A 230 16.47 3.86 -9.57
C TYR A 230 17.60 4.88 -9.42
N THR A 231 17.76 5.75 -10.41
CA THR A 231 18.62 6.94 -10.27
C THR A 231 18.00 7.93 -9.29
N GLN A 232 18.80 8.83 -8.73
CA GLN A 232 18.27 9.86 -7.82
C GLN A 232 17.24 10.76 -8.50
N GLU A 233 17.38 11.01 -9.80
CA GLU A 233 16.43 11.77 -10.61
C GLU A 233 15.09 11.03 -10.73
N GLN A 234 15.12 9.72 -11.00
CA GLN A 234 13.91 8.88 -11.04
C GLN A 234 13.22 8.82 -9.68
N ILE A 235 13.99 8.73 -8.57
CA ILE A 235 13.43 8.76 -7.21
C ILE A 235 12.71 10.08 -6.96
N LYS A 236 13.33 11.22 -7.30
CA LYS A 236 12.70 12.54 -7.17
C LYS A 236 11.41 12.65 -7.98
N GLU A 237 11.41 12.08 -9.19
CA GLU A 237 10.21 12.02 -10.05
C GLU A 237 9.10 11.20 -9.40
N VAL A 238 9.40 10.00 -8.87
CA VAL A 238 8.43 9.16 -8.13
C VAL A 238 7.89 9.90 -6.92
N VAL A 239 8.76 10.52 -6.12
CA VAL A 239 8.37 11.28 -4.92
C VAL A 239 7.45 12.44 -5.27
N ALA A 240 7.76 13.21 -6.33
CA ALA A 240 6.92 14.30 -6.79
C ALA A 240 5.57 13.79 -7.33
N TYR A 241 5.59 12.70 -8.10
CA TYR A 241 4.38 12.05 -8.63
C TYR A 241 3.44 11.55 -7.52
N ALA A 242 4.00 10.93 -6.49
CA ALA A 242 3.29 10.49 -5.31
C ALA A 242 2.73 11.68 -4.49
N ALA A 243 3.53 12.74 -4.31
CA ALA A 243 3.12 13.94 -3.58
C ALA A 243 1.92 14.66 -4.23
N ALA A 244 1.87 14.72 -5.57
CA ALA A 244 0.73 15.25 -6.32
C ALA A 244 -0.56 14.43 -6.10
N ARG A 245 -0.44 13.20 -5.57
CA ARG A 245 -1.51 12.27 -5.20
C ARG A 245 -1.73 12.13 -3.69
N PHE A 246 -1.13 13.02 -2.92
CA PHE A 246 -1.17 12.99 -1.44
C PHE A 246 -0.65 11.67 -0.84
N ILE A 247 0.30 11.02 -1.52
CA ILE A 247 0.99 9.83 -1.04
C ILE A 247 2.39 10.21 -0.59
N THR A 248 2.72 9.85 0.66
CA THR A 248 4.07 9.99 1.20
C THR A 248 4.87 8.74 0.87
N VAL A 249 6.05 8.89 0.28
CA VAL A 249 6.98 7.79 0.01
C VAL A 249 7.96 7.66 1.17
N ILE A 250 8.16 6.42 1.65
CA ILE A 250 9.02 6.08 2.76
C ILE A 250 10.00 5.01 2.28
N PRO A 251 11.31 5.31 2.19
CA PRO A 251 12.30 4.33 1.79
C PRO A 251 12.61 3.36 2.92
N GLU A 252 12.88 2.10 2.57
CA GLU A 252 13.54 1.15 3.45
C GLU A 252 14.95 0.85 2.96
N ILE A 253 15.92 1.00 3.87
CA ILE A 253 17.32 0.63 3.72
C ILE A 253 17.62 -0.34 4.85
N ASP A 254 17.48 -1.62 4.55
CA ASP A 254 17.53 -2.67 5.55
C ASP A 254 18.93 -2.87 6.14
N MET A 255 18.98 -3.02 7.45
CA MET A 255 20.21 -3.22 8.23
C MET A 255 19.89 -3.71 9.65
N PRO A 256 20.81 -4.42 10.35
CA PRO A 256 22.11 -4.89 9.88
C PRO A 256 22.04 -6.16 9.04
N GLY A 257 20.89 -6.85 9.00
CA GLY A 257 20.60 -8.00 8.16
C GLY A 257 20.30 -7.62 6.71
N HIS A 258 19.95 -8.60 5.88
CA HIS A 258 19.53 -8.42 4.48
C HIS A 258 20.53 -7.61 3.61
N ALA A 259 21.82 -7.59 4.01
CA ALA A 259 22.86 -6.73 3.46
C ALA A 259 23.70 -7.38 2.35
N THR A 260 23.35 -8.59 1.88
CA THR A 260 24.17 -9.37 0.93
C THR A 260 24.54 -8.56 -0.32
N ALA A 261 23.58 -7.86 -0.94
CA ALA A 261 23.84 -7.05 -2.13
C ALA A 261 24.80 -5.88 -1.85
N ALA A 262 24.63 -5.21 -0.71
CA ALA A 262 25.52 -4.12 -0.29
C ALA A 262 26.93 -4.64 0.00
N ASN A 263 27.05 -5.77 0.68
CA ASN A 263 28.32 -6.40 1.02
C ASN A 263 29.03 -7.02 -0.20
N LYS A 264 28.27 -7.48 -1.21
CA LYS A 264 28.82 -7.85 -2.52
C LYS A 264 29.48 -6.65 -3.21
N ALA A 265 28.90 -5.47 -3.08
CA ALA A 265 29.44 -4.24 -3.66
C ALA A 265 30.63 -3.67 -2.88
N TYR A 266 30.62 -3.77 -1.56
CA TYR A 266 31.62 -3.25 -0.64
C TYR A 266 31.93 -4.26 0.48
N PRO A 267 32.70 -5.33 0.16
CA PRO A 267 32.92 -6.45 1.08
C PRO A 267 33.66 -6.10 2.37
N GLU A 268 34.37 -4.97 2.39
CA GLU A 268 35.06 -4.46 3.57
C GLU A 268 34.13 -4.13 4.75
N PHE A 269 32.83 -3.97 4.50
CA PHE A 269 31.82 -3.68 5.53
C PHE A 269 31.02 -4.91 5.95
N SER A 270 31.28 -6.08 5.36
CA SER A 270 30.58 -7.31 5.70
C SER A 270 30.91 -7.81 7.10
N GLY A 271 29.88 -8.20 7.84
CA GLY A 271 29.95 -8.98 9.08
C GLY A 271 29.76 -10.48 8.86
N GLY A 272 29.70 -10.90 7.58
CA GLY A 272 29.52 -12.28 7.17
C GLY A 272 28.07 -12.74 7.14
N GLY A 273 27.89 -14.05 7.05
CA GLY A 273 26.61 -14.70 6.91
C GLY A 273 26.72 -16.21 7.13
N THR A 274 25.74 -16.95 6.61
CA THR A 274 25.69 -18.42 6.57
C THR A 274 25.72 -18.93 5.13
N PRO A 275 25.88 -20.25 4.89
CA PRO A 275 25.75 -20.80 3.54
C PRO A 275 24.39 -20.53 2.87
N GLY A 276 23.31 -20.41 3.65
CA GLY A 276 21.98 -20.08 3.15
C GLY A 276 21.76 -18.58 2.91
N HIS A 277 22.49 -17.74 3.65
CA HIS A 277 22.42 -16.28 3.61
C HIS A 277 23.85 -15.70 3.60
N PRO A 278 24.56 -15.75 2.46
CA PRO A 278 25.96 -15.33 2.38
C PRO A 278 26.10 -13.82 2.52
N GLU A 279 27.13 -13.38 3.28
CA GLU A 279 27.42 -11.96 3.52
C GLU A 279 26.21 -11.13 3.99
N PHE A 280 25.35 -11.78 4.78
CA PHE A 280 24.01 -11.32 5.16
C PHE A 280 23.99 -10.06 6.02
N THR A 281 25.05 -9.87 6.85
CA THR A 281 25.07 -8.79 7.83
C THR A 281 26.18 -7.77 7.57
N PHE A 282 25.94 -6.52 7.93
CA PHE A 282 27.03 -5.56 8.10
C PHE A 282 27.87 -5.88 9.34
N ASN A 283 29.15 -5.43 9.35
CA ASN A 283 30.06 -5.62 10.49
C ASN A 283 29.86 -4.52 11.55
N PRO A 284 29.28 -4.81 12.71
CA PRO A 284 29.08 -3.83 13.78
C PRO A 284 30.35 -3.49 14.58
N GLY A 285 31.44 -4.25 14.41
CA GLY A 285 32.72 -4.00 15.08
C GLY A 285 33.54 -2.89 14.46
N LYS A 286 33.24 -2.52 13.20
CA LYS A 286 34.00 -1.52 12.44
C LYS A 286 33.38 -0.13 12.50
N GLU A 287 34.10 0.87 12.97
CA GLU A 287 33.66 2.27 12.93
C GLU A 287 33.42 2.78 11.51
N ALA A 288 34.19 2.27 10.54
CA ALA A 288 34.02 2.57 9.12
C ALA A 288 32.64 2.15 8.58
N THR A 289 32.05 1.06 9.08
CA THR A 289 30.69 0.60 8.69
C THR A 289 29.63 1.66 9.04
N TYR A 290 29.71 2.25 10.24
CA TYR A 290 28.77 3.30 10.65
C TYR A 290 28.93 4.58 9.83
N THR A 291 30.16 4.93 9.48
CA THR A 291 30.44 6.07 8.59
C THR A 291 29.87 5.83 7.19
N TYR A 292 30.07 4.64 6.64
CA TYR A 292 29.53 4.21 5.36
C TYR A 292 28.01 4.31 5.33
N LEU A 293 27.34 3.65 6.27
CA LEU A 293 25.88 3.64 6.36
C LEU A 293 25.30 5.03 6.66
N SER A 294 25.94 5.82 7.52
CA SER A 294 25.49 7.21 7.77
C SER A 294 25.57 8.08 6.52
N ASN A 295 26.56 7.87 5.65
CA ASN A 295 26.63 8.58 4.37
C ASN A 295 25.53 8.16 3.40
N ILE A 296 25.20 6.86 3.36
CA ILE A 296 24.05 6.34 2.59
C ILE A 296 22.76 6.99 3.07
N LEU A 297 22.52 6.97 4.39
CA LEU A 297 21.31 7.56 4.97
C LEU A 297 21.21 9.07 4.73
N LYS A 298 22.33 9.79 4.69
CA LYS A 298 22.33 11.23 4.34
C LYS A 298 21.85 11.48 2.92
N GLU A 299 22.33 10.73 1.94
CA GLU A 299 21.86 10.85 0.56
C GLU A 299 20.40 10.42 0.43
N THR A 300 20.02 9.32 1.07
CA THR A 300 18.63 8.85 1.09
C THR A 300 17.68 9.89 1.69
N ASN A 301 18.01 10.45 2.85
CA ASN A 301 17.13 11.43 3.52
C ASN A 301 16.87 12.69 2.70
N VAL A 302 17.84 13.11 1.87
CA VAL A 302 17.64 14.26 0.95
C VAL A 302 16.66 13.95 -0.16
N LEU A 303 16.57 12.70 -0.60
CA LEU A 303 15.68 12.28 -1.68
C LEU A 303 14.22 12.14 -1.24
N PHE A 304 13.97 11.90 0.06
CA PHE A 304 12.65 11.63 0.60
C PHE A 304 12.19 12.68 1.61
N PRO A 305 11.38 13.68 1.17
CA PRO A 305 10.90 14.78 2.02
C PRO A 305 10.02 14.33 3.20
N SER A 306 9.66 13.04 3.26
CA SER A 306 8.92 12.45 4.38
C SER A 306 9.64 12.62 5.72
N ALA A 307 10.97 12.77 5.70
CA ALA A 307 11.83 12.70 6.87
C ALA A 307 11.56 11.44 7.73
N MET A 308 11.24 10.33 7.06
CA MET A 308 11.03 9.00 7.63
C MET A 308 11.85 7.99 6.84
N VAL A 309 12.63 7.17 7.53
CA VAL A 309 13.41 6.09 6.91
C VAL A 309 13.18 4.81 7.71
N HIS A 310 12.82 3.74 7.02
CA HIS A 310 12.74 2.41 7.61
C HIS A 310 14.11 1.75 7.52
N LEU A 311 14.62 1.22 8.63
CA LEU A 311 15.92 0.58 8.72
C LEU A 311 15.84 -0.95 8.84
N GLY A 312 14.67 -1.55 8.62
CA GLY A 312 14.49 -2.99 8.79
C GLY A 312 14.67 -3.43 10.24
N GLY A 313 15.72 -4.16 10.51
CA GLY A 313 16.08 -4.70 11.83
C GLY A 313 15.45 -6.06 12.11
N ASP A 314 14.91 -6.71 11.08
CA ASP A 314 14.31 -8.03 11.12
C ASP A 314 15.34 -9.15 10.85
N GLU A 315 15.03 -10.33 11.32
CA GLU A 315 15.64 -11.62 10.97
C GLU A 315 17.18 -11.71 11.06
N VAL A 316 17.83 -10.79 11.77
CA VAL A 316 19.31 -10.69 11.87
C VAL A 316 19.97 -12.00 12.29
N SER A 317 19.27 -12.80 13.09
CA SER A 317 19.74 -14.11 13.55
C SER A 317 19.94 -15.14 12.42
N TYR A 318 19.41 -14.92 11.22
CA TYR A 318 19.58 -15.83 10.08
C TYR A 318 21.02 -15.82 9.56
N GLY A 319 21.77 -14.72 9.74
CA GLY A 319 23.11 -14.59 9.19
C GLY A 319 24.18 -14.00 10.12
N ASN A 320 23.91 -13.83 11.42
CA ASN A 320 24.87 -13.21 12.35
C ASN A 320 25.81 -14.19 13.09
N GLN A 321 25.87 -15.46 12.65
CA GLN A 321 26.66 -16.50 13.37
C GLN A 321 28.16 -16.15 13.41
N LYS A 322 28.69 -15.48 12.39
CA LYS A 322 30.10 -15.05 12.36
C LYS A 322 30.40 -13.98 13.40
N TRP A 323 29.40 -13.22 13.87
CA TRP A 323 29.61 -12.20 14.90
C TRP A 323 30.18 -12.75 16.21
N ALA A 324 29.85 -13.99 16.54
CA ALA A 324 30.32 -14.65 17.77
C ALA A 324 31.81 -15.01 17.75
N VAL A 325 32.47 -14.96 16.58
CA VAL A 325 33.87 -15.34 16.42
C VAL A 325 34.74 -14.26 15.73
N ASP A 326 34.12 -13.19 15.24
CA ASP A 326 34.81 -12.09 14.59
C ASP A 326 35.60 -11.26 15.62
N PRO A 327 36.94 -11.06 15.45
CA PRO A 327 37.77 -10.39 16.44
C PRO A 327 37.36 -8.94 16.73
N GLU A 328 36.88 -8.20 15.71
CA GLU A 328 36.48 -6.80 15.86
C GLU A 328 35.17 -6.70 16.64
N ILE A 329 34.23 -7.62 16.37
CA ILE A 329 32.94 -7.69 17.08
C ILE A 329 33.16 -8.17 18.52
N LEU A 330 34.04 -9.16 18.75
CA LEU A 330 34.39 -9.60 20.09
C LEU A 330 35.06 -8.46 20.90
N SER A 331 35.91 -7.64 20.28
CA SER A 331 36.44 -6.45 20.92
C SER A 331 35.35 -5.45 21.28
N LEU A 332 34.43 -5.17 20.36
CA LEU A 332 33.26 -4.32 20.61
C LEU A 332 32.42 -4.84 21.79
N MET A 333 32.15 -6.16 21.82
CA MET A 333 31.38 -6.79 22.91
C MET A 333 32.05 -6.57 24.26
N LYS A 334 33.37 -6.74 24.33
CA LYS A 334 34.15 -6.50 25.53
C LYS A 334 34.15 -5.02 25.94
N ASP A 335 34.41 -4.12 25.00
CA ASP A 335 34.54 -2.69 25.25
C ASP A 335 33.21 -2.02 25.66
N LYS A 336 32.08 -2.56 25.17
CA LYS A 336 30.73 -2.06 25.48
C LYS A 336 29.97 -2.92 26.48
N ASN A 337 30.59 -3.98 27.00
CA ASN A 337 29.98 -4.94 27.94
C ASN A 337 28.68 -5.51 27.38
N LEU A 338 28.71 -5.99 26.11
CA LEU A 338 27.57 -6.63 25.43
C LEU A 338 27.62 -8.14 25.66
N ALA A 339 26.53 -8.74 26.14
CA ALA A 339 26.48 -10.13 26.55
C ALA A 339 26.42 -11.12 25.38
N GLY A 340 25.92 -10.69 24.22
CA GLY A 340 25.75 -11.57 23.06
C GLY A 340 25.41 -10.81 21.77
N THR A 341 25.14 -11.57 20.72
CA THR A 341 24.89 -11.00 19.38
C THR A 341 23.60 -10.16 19.31
N LYS A 342 22.61 -10.41 20.18
CA LYS A 342 21.38 -9.60 20.25
C LYS A 342 21.65 -8.20 20.79
N GLU A 343 22.53 -8.08 21.79
CA GLU A 343 22.96 -6.79 22.32
C GLU A 343 23.83 -6.05 21.32
N VAL A 344 24.63 -6.76 20.51
CA VAL A 344 25.40 -6.19 19.39
C VAL A 344 24.46 -5.61 18.34
N GLU A 345 23.42 -6.33 17.95
CA GLU A 345 22.36 -5.86 17.04
C GLU A 345 21.68 -4.59 17.61
N THR A 346 21.28 -4.64 18.88
CA THR A 346 20.67 -3.48 19.56
C THR A 346 21.61 -2.27 19.57
N TYR A 347 22.89 -2.47 19.85
CA TYR A 347 23.90 -1.42 19.81
C TYR A 347 24.05 -0.81 18.41
N PHE A 348 24.11 -1.66 17.37
CA PHE A 348 24.17 -1.24 15.98
C PHE A 348 22.95 -0.38 15.62
N MET A 349 21.76 -0.87 15.88
CA MET A 349 20.51 -0.17 15.55
C MET A 349 20.39 1.17 16.27
N LYS A 350 20.79 1.27 17.54
CA LYS A 350 20.84 2.55 18.26
C LYS A 350 21.77 3.56 17.59
N ARG A 351 22.94 3.13 17.16
CA ARG A 351 23.90 4.02 16.47
C ARG A 351 23.37 4.51 15.13
N MET A 352 22.71 3.64 14.37
CA MET A 352 22.10 4.03 13.09
C MET A 352 20.88 4.93 13.30
N ALA A 353 20.08 4.66 14.32
CA ALA A 353 19.00 5.54 14.76
C ALA A 353 19.50 6.95 15.09
N ASP A 354 20.58 7.07 15.86
CA ASP A 354 21.21 8.35 16.19
C ASP A 354 21.66 9.11 14.93
N SER A 355 22.08 8.40 13.88
CA SER A 355 22.43 9.02 12.60
C SER A 355 21.20 9.64 11.92
N LEU A 356 20.02 8.98 11.94
CA LEU A 356 18.76 9.55 11.46
C LEU A 356 18.29 10.72 12.33
N PHE A 357 18.36 10.60 13.64
CA PHE A 357 17.92 11.66 14.56
C PHE A 357 18.72 12.95 14.41
N ARG A 358 20.01 12.86 14.11
CA ARG A 358 20.84 14.04 13.76
C ARG A 358 20.43 14.71 12.46
N MET A 359 19.71 14.01 11.58
CA MET A 359 19.13 14.53 10.34
C MET A 359 17.66 14.97 10.49
N ASN A 360 17.14 15.01 11.72
CA ASN A 360 15.73 15.28 12.03
C ASN A 360 14.75 14.31 11.35
N ALA A 361 15.18 13.08 11.06
CA ALA A 361 14.32 12.04 10.51
C ALA A 361 13.78 11.12 11.60
N LYS A 362 12.55 10.61 11.42
CA LYS A 362 11.98 9.52 12.23
C LYS A 362 12.54 8.18 11.75
N LEU A 363 12.79 7.32 12.71
CA LEU A 363 13.14 5.92 12.50
C LEU A 363 11.89 5.08 12.38
N LEU A 364 11.82 4.22 11.38
CA LEU A 364 10.83 3.15 11.25
C LEU A 364 11.56 1.82 11.29
N VAL A 365 11.01 0.82 12.00
CA VAL A 365 11.64 -0.51 12.15
C VAL A 365 10.57 -1.60 12.29
N TRP A 366 10.97 -2.82 11.94
CA TRP A 366 10.16 -3.99 12.23
C TRP A 366 10.09 -4.27 13.73
N ASP A 367 9.13 -5.06 14.15
CA ASP A 367 8.76 -5.26 15.56
C ASP A 367 9.83 -6.02 16.38
N GLU A 368 10.88 -6.59 15.75
CA GLU A 368 12.08 -7.12 16.40
C GLU A 368 12.80 -6.07 17.26
N MET A 369 12.65 -4.79 16.90
CA MET A 369 13.30 -3.68 17.58
C MET A 369 12.48 -3.11 18.75
N THR A 370 11.31 -3.68 19.06
CA THR A 370 10.44 -3.24 20.16
C THR A 370 11.15 -3.14 21.50
N ASP A 371 12.07 -4.06 21.78
CA ASP A 371 12.80 -4.13 23.05
C ASP A 371 14.20 -3.48 23.00
N ALA A 372 14.56 -2.87 21.89
CA ALA A 372 15.87 -2.24 21.71
C ALA A 372 16.08 -0.95 22.53
N GLY A 373 15.04 -0.42 23.19
CA GLY A 373 15.13 0.82 23.98
C GLY A 373 15.41 2.06 23.13
N LEU A 374 14.75 2.15 21.97
CA LEU A 374 14.79 3.30 21.07
C LEU A 374 13.88 4.44 21.58
N PRO A 375 14.15 5.72 21.28
CA PRO A 375 13.29 6.84 21.65
C PRO A 375 11.91 6.72 21.02
N LYS A 376 10.87 6.61 21.86
CA LYS A 376 9.49 6.35 21.42
C LYS A 376 8.87 7.50 20.60
N ASP A 377 9.27 8.73 20.86
CA ASP A 377 8.80 9.93 20.17
C ASP A 377 9.40 10.11 18.78
N LYS A 378 10.48 9.36 18.47
CA LYS A 378 11.20 9.38 17.20
C LYS A 378 11.16 8.07 16.44
N THR A 379 10.44 7.06 16.96
CA THR A 379 10.42 5.70 16.40
C THR A 379 9.00 5.22 16.18
N ILE A 380 8.77 4.60 15.01
CA ILE A 380 7.52 3.91 14.67
C ILE A 380 7.82 2.43 14.53
N ILE A 381 7.06 1.58 15.22
CA ILE A 381 7.17 0.12 15.14
C ILE A 381 6.19 -0.42 14.11
N PHE A 382 6.65 -1.32 13.23
CA PHE A 382 5.83 -2.04 12.26
C PHE A 382 5.63 -3.47 12.76
N TRP A 383 4.44 -3.76 13.26
CA TRP A 383 4.11 -5.07 13.79
C TRP A 383 3.62 -6.00 12.68
N TRP A 384 4.42 -7.04 12.38
CA TRP A 384 4.13 -8.01 11.31
C TRP A 384 3.93 -9.45 11.81
N ARG A 385 4.44 -9.78 13.01
CA ARG A 385 4.42 -11.13 13.58
C ARG A 385 3.14 -11.38 14.36
N GLN A 386 2.02 -11.70 13.64
CA GLN A 386 0.73 -11.98 14.27
C GLN A 386 0.75 -13.18 15.24
N ASP A 387 1.73 -14.08 15.08
CA ASP A 387 2.00 -15.21 15.98
C ASP A 387 2.70 -14.80 17.28
N LYS A 388 3.10 -13.53 17.40
CA LYS A 388 3.72 -12.92 18.59
C LYS A 388 2.94 -11.67 19.04
N PRO A 389 1.68 -11.84 19.51
CA PRO A 389 0.85 -10.70 19.92
C PRO A 389 1.41 -9.96 21.14
N GLU A 390 2.22 -10.64 21.97
CA GLU A 390 2.93 -10.04 23.10
C GLU A 390 3.92 -8.95 22.69
N VAL A 391 4.49 -9.02 21.48
CA VAL A 391 5.41 -8.00 20.95
C VAL A 391 4.64 -6.71 20.65
N LEU A 392 3.45 -6.79 20.02
CA LEU A 392 2.56 -5.64 19.84
C LEU A 392 2.19 -5.02 21.18
N LYS A 393 1.76 -5.84 22.14
CA LYS A 393 1.43 -5.39 23.49
C LYS A 393 2.61 -4.68 24.16
N SER A 394 3.83 -5.22 24.01
CA SER A 394 5.06 -4.58 24.51
C SER A 394 5.29 -3.21 23.85
N ALA A 395 5.19 -3.11 22.52
CA ALA A 395 5.35 -1.85 21.78
C ALA A 395 4.36 -0.79 22.26
N LEU A 396 3.07 -1.15 22.39
CA LEU A 396 2.03 -0.24 22.86
C LEU A 396 2.26 0.18 24.32
N ASN A 397 2.59 -0.75 25.22
CA ASN A 397 2.86 -0.44 26.63
C ASN A 397 4.09 0.47 26.81
N LYS A 398 5.08 0.40 25.92
CA LYS A 398 6.24 1.31 25.91
C LYS A 398 5.93 2.68 25.31
N GLY A 399 4.74 2.84 24.74
CA GLY A 399 4.26 4.10 24.18
C GLY A 399 4.75 4.39 22.76
N TYR A 400 5.20 3.36 22.01
CA TYR A 400 5.57 3.52 20.59
C TYR A 400 4.34 3.78 19.72
N GLU A 401 4.45 4.72 18.78
CA GLU A 401 3.56 4.77 17.61
C GLU A 401 3.74 3.46 16.82
N THR A 402 2.63 2.85 16.38
CA THR A 402 2.69 1.53 15.76
C THR A 402 1.84 1.48 14.49
N VAL A 403 2.37 0.83 13.44
CA VAL A 403 1.64 0.45 12.22
C VAL A 403 1.40 -1.06 12.27
N LEU A 404 0.15 -1.47 12.03
CA LEU A 404 -0.20 -2.88 11.99
C LEU A 404 -0.08 -3.41 10.56
N CYS A 405 0.79 -4.38 10.36
CA CYS A 405 0.99 -5.06 9.09
C CYS A 405 1.19 -6.59 9.27
N PRO A 406 0.28 -7.27 10.02
CA PRO A 406 0.44 -8.70 10.28
C PRO A 406 0.48 -9.52 8.99
N ARG A 407 1.33 -10.56 8.92
CA ARG A 407 1.43 -11.46 7.76
C ARG A 407 0.06 -11.90 7.24
N LEU A 408 -0.79 -12.33 8.14
CA LEU A 408 -2.20 -12.56 7.83
C LEU A 408 -3.06 -11.55 8.60
N PRO A 409 -3.87 -10.77 7.87
CA PRO A 409 -4.19 -10.89 6.44
C PRO A 409 -3.50 -9.86 5.53
N LEU A 410 -2.40 -9.22 5.93
CA LEU A 410 -1.87 -8.06 5.22
C LEU A 410 -0.61 -8.31 4.36
N TYR A 411 -0.10 -9.57 4.27
CA TYR A 411 0.91 -9.91 3.28
C TYR A 411 0.24 -10.42 1.99
N PHE A 412 0.43 -9.67 0.90
CA PHE A 412 -0.23 -9.93 -0.38
C PHE A 412 0.52 -10.90 -1.30
N ASP A 413 1.73 -11.30 -0.94
CA ASP A 413 2.42 -12.45 -1.53
C ASP A 413 1.79 -13.79 -1.12
N PHE A 414 0.97 -13.80 -0.07
CA PHE A 414 0.15 -14.96 0.29
C PHE A 414 -1.01 -15.15 -0.69
N VAL A 415 -1.22 -16.39 -1.10
CA VAL A 415 -2.22 -16.75 -2.11
C VAL A 415 -3.66 -16.59 -1.61
N GLN A 416 -4.56 -16.22 -2.53
CA GLN A 416 -5.92 -15.81 -2.18
C GLN A 416 -6.87 -16.99 -1.98
N ASP A 417 -6.75 -18.07 -2.78
CA ASP A 417 -7.59 -19.26 -2.67
C ASP A 417 -6.92 -20.53 -3.23
N SER A 418 -7.67 -21.62 -3.30
CA SER A 418 -7.22 -22.94 -3.75
C SER A 418 -6.95 -23.04 -5.26
N THR A 419 -7.32 -22.05 -6.06
CA THR A 419 -6.99 -22.03 -7.50
C THR A 419 -5.56 -21.62 -7.75
N HIS A 420 -4.90 -20.96 -6.78
CA HIS A 420 -3.50 -20.63 -6.85
C HIS A 420 -2.62 -21.86 -6.60
N ARG A 421 -1.62 -22.05 -7.47
CA ARG A 421 -0.67 -23.16 -7.42
C ARG A 421 0.68 -22.77 -6.84
N TYR A 422 0.99 -21.46 -6.85
CA TYR A 422 2.28 -20.90 -6.47
C TYR A 422 2.07 -19.74 -5.50
N GLY A 423 2.98 -19.59 -4.54
CA GLY A 423 2.96 -18.53 -3.55
C GLY A 423 2.91 -19.04 -2.12
N ARG A 424 3.04 -18.12 -1.18
CA ARG A 424 3.15 -18.44 0.24
C ARG A 424 1.81 -18.82 0.85
N LYS A 425 1.86 -19.68 1.86
CA LYS A 425 0.75 -20.04 2.76
C LYS A 425 1.29 -20.12 4.18
N TRP A 426 0.50 -19.70 5.13
CA TRP A 426 0.76 -19.90 6.55
C TRP A 426 -0.20 -20.95 7.10
N ASN A 427 0.33 -22.06 7.65
CA ASN A 427 -0.50 -23.16 8.14
C ASN A 427 -1.60 -23.59 7.15
N LYS A 428 -1.28 -23.66 5.86
CA LYS A 428 -2.21 -23.98 4.77
C LYS A 428 -3.37 -22.99 4.58
N THR A 429 -3.32 -21.83 5.25
CA THR A 429 -4.38 -20.81 5.19
C THR A 429 -4.22 -19.94 3.96
N TYR A 430 -5.34 -19.62 3.31
CA TYR A 430 -5.41 -18.66 2.21
C TYR A 430 -5.66 -17.25 2.75
N ASN A 431 -5.08 -16.26 2.09
CA ASN A 431 -5.29 -14.86 2.41
C ASN A 431 -6.38 -14.26 1.49
N ALA A 432 -7.62 -14.67 1.74
CA ALA A 432 -8.78 -14.27 0.95
C ALA A 432 -9.09 -12.77 1.09
N LEU A 433 -9.76 -12.22 0.08
CA LEU A 433 -10.23 -10.84 0.04
C LEU A 433 -11.04 -10.46 1.30
N GLU A 434 -11.91 -11.37 1.78
CA GLU A 434 -12.73 -11.17 2.98
C GLU A 434 -11.90 -10.98 4.23
N ASN A 435 -10.80 -11.72 4.38
CA ASN A 435 -9.90 -11.60 5.53
C ASN A 435 -9.26 -10.21 5.59
N VAL A 436 -8.84 -9.68 4.44
CA VAL A 436 -8.28 -8.32 4.32
C VAL A 436 -9.36 -7.28 4.65
N TYR A 437 -10.57 -7.44 4.09
CA TYR A 437 -11.70 -6.55 4.35
C TYR A 437 -12.09 -6.50 5.84
N ALA A 438 -12.09 -7.65 6.50
CA ALA A 438 -12.46 -7.77 7.91
C ALA A 438 -11.43 -7.15 8.87
N PHE A 439 -10.15 -7.10 8.49
CA PHE A 439 -9.08 -6.62 9.36
C PHE A 439 -9.00 -5.09 9.38
N SER A 440 -9.35 -4.49 10.51
CA SER A 440 -9.20 -3.04 10.72
C SER A 440 -8.20 -2.70 11.84
N GLY A 441 -7.76 -3.68 12.60
CA GLY A 441 -6.90 -3.45 13.77
C GLY A 441 -7.64 -2.85 14.98
N GLU A 442 -8.97 -2.74 14.93
CA GLU A 442 -9.78 -2.17 16.02
C GLU A 442 -9.66 -2.97 17.32
N ASP A 443 -9.55 -4.30 17.21
CA ASP A 443 -9.42 -5.18 18.37
C ASP A 443 -8.18 -4.86 19.22
N TYR A 444 -7.17 -4.22 18.63
CA TYR A 444 -5.94 -3.81 19.31
C TYR A 444 -6.02 -2.40 19.91
N GLN A 445 -7.01 -1.57 19.54
CA GLN A 445 -7.14 -0.20 20.04
C GLN A 445 -7.32 -0.14 21.56
N SER A 446 -7.97 -1.16 22.15
CA SER A 446 -8.13 -1.28 23.61
C SER A 446 -6.82 -1.49 24.36
N GLN A 447 -5.75 -1.89 23.68
CA GLN A 447 -4.42 -2.09 24.25
C GLN A 447 -3.54 -0.83 24.16
N ALA A 448 -3.96 0.17 23.39
CA ALA A 448 -3.23 1.41 23.23
C ALA A 448 -3.34 2.31 24.47
N LEU A 449 -2.26 3.01 24.83
CA LEU A 449 -2.23 3.94 25.95
C LEU A 449 -2.99 5.24 25.68
N HIS A 450 -3.08 5.60 24.39
CA HIS A 450 -3.79 6.81 23.96
C HIS A 450 -4.34 6.66 22.54
N LYS A 451 -5.34 7.47 22.23
CA LYS A 451 -5.90 7.54 20.86
C LYS A 451 -4.80 7.89 19.85
N ASN A 452 -4.84 7.26 18.69
CA ASN A 452 -3.89 7.41 17.58
C ASN A 452 -2.48 6.84 17.84
N GLN A 453 -2.25 6.06 18.90
CA GLN A 453 -1.00 5.33 19.07
C GLN A 453 -0.84 4.25 17.99
N ILE A 454 -1.92 3.58 17.61
CA ILE A 454 -2.00 2.80 16.39
C ILE A 454 -2.29 3.77 15.25
N LEU A 455 -1.28 4.04 14.42
CA LEU A 455 -1.35 5.00 13.32
C LEU A 455 -2.26 4.53 12.19
N GLY A 456 -2.34 3.21 12.00
CA GLY A 456 -3.14 2.58 10.97
C GLY A 456 -2.62 1.20 10.54
N ILE A 457 -3.02 0.80 9.34
CA ILE A 457 -2.69 -0.51 8.77
C ILE A 457 -1.93 -0.37 7.44
N GLN A 458 -1.11 -1.37 7.14
CA GLN A 458 -0.35 -1.44 5.90
C GLN A 458 -0.36 -2.87 5.37
N ALA A 459 -0.60 -3.06 4.07
CA ALA A 459 -0.33 -4.33 3.42
C ALA A 459 1.07 -4.34 2.82
N ASN A 460 1.72 -5.50 2.84
CA ASN A 460 3.05 -5.71 2.28
C ASN A 460 2.98 -6.73 1.14
N LEU A 461 3.68 -6.45 0.05
CA LEU A 461 3.82 -7.37 -1.07
C LEU A 461 5.30 -7.66 -1.30
N TRP A 462 5.76 -8.77 -0.72
CA TRP A 462 7.07 -9.34 -0.93
C TRP A 462 7.13 -10.04 -2.28
N THR A 463 8.26 -9.96 -2.98
CA THR A 463 8.29 -10.31 -4.40
C THR A 463 9.15 -11.52 -4.76
N GLU A 464 9.57 -12.35 -3.80
CA GLU A 464 10.35 -13.57 -4.06
C GLU A 464 9.65 -14.50 -5.06
N THR A 465 8.31 -14.58 -4.99
CA THR A 465 7.49 -15.40 -5.90
C THR A 465 6.79 -14.59 -6.99
N VAL A 466 7.13 -13.29 -7.14
CA VAL A 466 6.44 -12.35 -8.02
C VAL A 466 7.39 -11.83 -9.10
N GLN A 467 7.52 -12.58 -10.20
CA GLN A 467 8.52 -12.33 -11.25
C GLN A 467 8.02 -11.42 -12.38
N THR A 468 6.72 -11.13 -12.44
CA THR A 468 6.11 -10.38 -13.54
C THR A 468 5.10 -9.36 -13.04
N GLU A 469 4.91 -8.28 -13.80
CA GLU A 469 3.88 -7.28 -13.50
C GLU A 469 2.48 -7.88 -13.43
N GLN A 470 2.15 -8.84 -14.32
CA GLN A 470 0.86 -9.52 -14.29
C GLN A 470 0.64 -10.27 -12.98
N ARG A 471 1.71 -10.91 -12.43
CA ARG A 471 1.59 -11.59 -11.15
C ARG A 471 1.47 -10.60 -9.98
N LEU A 472 2.20 -9.50 -10.05
CA LEU A 472 2.08 -8.40 -9.10
C LEU A 472 0.64 -7.89 -9.04
N ASP A 473 0.05 -7.60 -10.20
CA ASP A 473 -1.34 -7.17 -10.32
C ASP A 473 -2.31 -8.22 -9.78
N TYR A 474 -2.13 -9.47 -10.16
CA TYR A 474 -2.98 -10.59 -9.75
C TYR A 474 -3.02 -10.80 -8.23
N LEU A 475 -1.91 -10.52 -7.54
CA LEU A 475 -1.82 -10.61 -6.10
C LEU A 475 -2.30 -9.33 -5.40
N LEU A 476 -2.11 -8.17 -6.01
CA LEU A 476 -2.52 -6.88 -5.45
C LEU A 476 -4.03 -6.64 -5.61
N PHE A 477 -4.57 -6.90 -6.81
CA PHE A 477 -5.98 -6.64 -7.13
C PHE A 477 -6.84 -7.90 -7.01
N PRO A 478 -8.01 -7.83 -6.35
CA PRO A 478 -8.65 -6.61 -5.85
C PRO A 478 -8.35 -6.32 -4.36
N ARG A 479 -7.41 -7.03 -3.69
CA ARG A 479 -7.18 -6.89 -2.23
C ARG A 479 -6.82 -5.47 -1.80
N ILE A 480 -6.24 -4.65 -2.69
CA ILE A 480 -5.99 -3.23 -2.42
C ILE A 480 -7.27 -2.47 -2.07
N THR A 481 -8.42 -2.84 -2.65
CA THR A 481 -9.72 -2.22 -2.32
C THR A 481 -10.18 -2.59 -0.92
N ALA A 482 -9.98 -3.85 -0.52
CA ALA A 482 -10.31 -4.33 0.81
C ALA A 482 -9.42 -3.68 1.89
N LEU A 483 -8.12 -3.56 1.62
CA LEU A 483 -7.19 -2.81 2.46
C LEU A 483 -7.64 -1.36 2.64
N ALA A 484 -7.97 -0.70 1.53
CA ALA A 484 -8.42 0.69 1.55
C ALA A 484 -9.69 0.87 2.39
N GLU A 485 -10.68 0.00 2.20
CA GLU A 485 -11.91 0.02 2.99
C GLU A 485 -11.64 -0.27 4.48
N ALA A 486 -10.79 -1.25 4.78
CA ALA A 486 -10.42 -1.59 6.15
C ALA A 486 -9.72 -0.43 6.88
N ALA A 487 -8.83 0.28 6.18
CA ALA A 487 -8.09 1.43 6.73
C ALA A 487 -8.92 2.72 6.83
N TRP A 488 -9.89 2.88 5.93
CA TRP A 488 -10.74 4.07 5.86
C TRP A 488 -11.95 4.02 6.80
N SER A 489 -12.60 2.85 6.88
CA SER A 489 -13.90 2.67 7.53
C SER A 489 -13.80 2.11 8.95
N VAL A 490 -12.79 2.55 9.71
CA VAL A 490 -12.57 2.16 11.11
C VAL A 490 -13.74 2.62 11.98
N GLY A 491 -14.17 1.78 12.93
CA GLY A 491 -15.30 2.08 13.82
C GLY A 491 -16.68 1.97 13.16
N ARG A 492 -16.76 1.48 11.91
CA ARG A 492 -18.02 1.33 11.18
C ARG A 492 -18.41 -0.14 11.04
N LYS A 493 -19.70 -0.41 10.97
CA LYS A 493 -20.21 -1.76 10.74
C LYS A 493 -19.72 -2.27 9.37
N LYS A 494 -19.03 -3.39 9.37
CA LYS A 494 -18.58 -4.09 8.17
C LYS A 494 -19.78 -4.75 7.45
N ASP A 495 -19.84 -4.60 6.13
CA ASP A 495 -20.84 -5.22 5.27
C ASP A 495 -20.14 -5.77 4.01
N PHE A 496 -19.58 -6.97 4.12
CA PHE A 496 -18.83 -7.59 3.04
C PHE A 496 -19.69 -7.86 1.80
N PRO A 497 -20.94 -8.34 1.90
CA PRO A 497 -21.82 -8.46 0.75
C PRO A 497 -22.00 -7.13 -0.02
N GLN A 498 -22.23 -6.01 0.68
CA GLN A 498 -22.34 -4.70 0.05
C GLN A 498 -21.02 -4.25 -0.60
N PHE A 499 -19.89 -4.50 0.05
CA PHE A 499 -18.57 -4.26 -0.53
C PHE A 499 -18.38 -5.04 -1.84
N MET A 500 -18.77 -6.32 -1.88
CA MET A 500 -18.70 -7.16 -3.07
C MET A 500 -19.58 -6.61 -4.21
N GLU A 501 -20.76 -6.07 -3.92
CA GLU A 501 -21.60 -5.43 -4.96
C GLU A 501 -20.91 -4.18 -5.55
N ARG A 502 -20.29 -3.33 -4.73
CA ARG A 502 -19.51 -2.19 -5.22
C ARG A 502 -18.30 -2.63 -6.02
N LEU A 503 -17.61 -3.68 -5.57
CA LEU A 503 -16.42 -4.21 -6.23
C LEU A 503 -16.68 -4.64 -7.68
N LYS A 504 -17.86 -5.15 -8.03
CA LYS A 504 -18.21 -5.52 -9.42
C LYS A 504 -17.96 -4.39 -10.42
N GLY A 505 -18.32 -3.15 -10.04
CA GLY A 505 -18.05 -1.98 -10.86
C GLY A 505 -16.56 -1.68 -11.02
N HIS A 506 -15.76 -1.93 -9.97
CA HIS A 506 -14.32 -1.70 -10.00
C HIS A 506 -13.56 -2.74 -10.82
N LEU A 507 -14.03 -4.00 -10.90
CA LEU A 507 -13.41 -5.00 -11.78
C LEU A 507 -13.46 -4.56 -13.25
N ALA A 508 -14.54 -3.92 -13.68
CA ALA A 508 -14.65 -3.35 -15.02
C ALA A 508 -13.64 -2.21 -15.27
N LEU A 509 -13.26 -1.45 -14.22
CA LEU A 509 -12.22 -0.43 -14.32
C LEU A 509 -10.84 -1.06 -14.48
N TYR A 510 -10.57 -2.18 -13.82
CA TYR A 510 -9.31 -2.93 -14.00
C TYR A 510 -9.18 -3.44 -15.44
N GLU A 511 -10.26 -3.97 -16.02
CA GLU A 511 -10.26 -4.40 -17.43
C GLU A 511 -9.99 -3.23 -18.37
N ALA A 512 -10.62 -2.08 -18.14
CA ALA A 512 -10.44 -0.89 -18.96
C ALA A 512 -8.99 -0.33 -18.90
N ASP A 513 -8.32 -0.47 -17.76
CA ASP A 513 -6.94 0.00 -17.56
C ASP A 513 -5.89 -1.11 -17.80
N GLY A 514 -6.29 -2.29 -18.28
CA GLY A 514 -5.38 -3.39 -18.61
C GLY A 514 -4.73 -4.08 -17.42
N ILE A 515 -5.31 -3.98 -16.23
CA ILE A 515 -4.82 -4.64 -15.00
C ILE A 515 -5.18 -6.13 -15.04
N TYR A 516 -4.19 -6.99 -14.82
CA TYR A 516 -4.38 -8.44 -14.73
C TYR A 516 -4.72 -8.84 -13.29
N TYR A 517 -6.00 -8.86 -12.96
CA TYR A 517 -6.48 -9.04 -11.58
C TYR A 517 -7.02 -10.45 -11.27
N TYR A 518 -7.06 -10.82 -10.00
CA TYR A 518 -7.81 -11.99 -9.53
C TYR A 518 -9.30 -11.65 -9.44
N ASP A 519 -10.18 -12.44 -10.12
CA ASP A 519 -11.62 -12.24 -10.08
C ASP A 519 -12.24 -13.08 -8.94
N PRO A 520 -12.69 -12.48 -7.82
CA PRO A 520 -13.24 -13.23 -6.70
C PRO A 520 -14.63 -13.81 -6.97
N PHE A 521 -15.31 -13.39 -8.05
CA PHE A 521 -16.60 -13.94 -8.49
C PHE A 521 -16.41 -15.11 -9.45
N GLN A 522 -15.28 -15.15 -10.15
CA GLN A 522 -14.93 -16.14 -11.16
C GLN A 522 -13.44 -16.47 -11.08
N SER A 523 -13.04 -17.17 -10.02
CA SER A 523 -11.61 -17.42 -9.70
C SER A 523 -10.79 -18.12 -10.82
N ARG A 524 -11.45 -18.64 -11.85
CA ARG A 524 -10.82 -19.26 -13.02
C ARG A 524 -10.89 -18.41 -14.29
N LYS A 525 -11.44 -17.20 -14.23
CA LYS A 525 -11.58 -16.29 -15.37
C LYS A 525 -10.23 -15.93 -15.95
N TYR A 526 -9.28 -15.59 -15.11
CA TYR A 526 -7.89 -15.32 -15.47
C TYR A 526 -6.99 -16.40 -14.87
N PRO A 527 -6.19 -17.11 -15.69
CA PRO A 527 -5.21 -18.07 -15.19
C PRO A 527 -4.22 -17.40 -14.23
N GLU A 528 -3.75 -18.15 -13.23
CA GLU A 528 -2.67 -17.65 -12.36
C GLU A 528 -1.43 -17.37 -13.22
N PRO A 529 -0.90 -16.12 -13.26
CA PRO A 529 0.24 -15.76 -14.08
C PRO A 529 1.53 -16.26 -13.42
N VAL A 530 2.03 -17.38 -13.89
CA VAL A 530 3.27 -17.99 -13.40
C VAL A 530 4.26 -18.08 -14.53
N LYS A 531 5.45 -17.50 -14.36
CA LYS A 531 6.57 -17.74 -15.24
C LYS A 531 7.22 -19.06 -14.84
N VAL A 532 6.93 -20.15 -15.58
CA VAL A 532 7.59 -21.44 -15.39
C VAL A 532 8.98 -21.35 -16.04
N GLY A 533 10.01 -21.04 -15.26
CA GLY A 533 11.42 -21.12 -15.68
C GLY A 533 12.13 -22.30 -15.01
N LYS A 534 13.26 -22.77 -15.57
CA LYS A 534 14.17 -23.67 -14.87
C LYS A 534 14.60 -22.96 -13.56
N GLY A 535 14.26 -23.52 -12.42
CA GLY A 535 14.59 -22.96 -11.12
C GLY A 535 13.42 -22.38 -10.32
N VAL A 536 12.21 -22.26 -10.89
CA VAL A 536 11.02 -21.94 -10.09
C VAL A 536 10.77 -23.09 -9.13
N LYS A 537 11.26 -22.97 -7.91
CA LYS A 537 10.89 -23.89 -6.84
C LYS A 537 9.38 -23.79 -6.69
N ARG A 538 8.68 -24.94 -6.72
CA ARG A 538 7.29 -24.99 -6.23
C ARG A 538 7.37 -24.62 -4.76
N PHE A 539 7.02 -23.39 -4.44
CA PHE A 539 7.05 -22.92 -3.05
C PHE A 539 5.84 -23.51 -2.32
N ASN A 540 6.01 -24.69 -1.81
CA ASN A 540 5.27 -25.16 -0.65
C ASN A 540 6.10 -24.82 0.59
N THR A 541 6.50 -23.60 0.77
CA THR A 541 7.11 -23.18 2.03
C THR A 541 5.99 -22.77 2.96
N GLU A 542 5.56 -23.70 3.78
CA GLU A 542 5.04 -23.37 5.09
C GLU A 542 6.24 -22.80 5.86
N LEU A 543 6.18 -21.53 6.21
CA LEU A 543 7.06 -20.93 7.22
C LEU A 543 6.54 -21.31 8.59
#